data_585288c556bf21aebbb642a0ce3a905d
#
_entry.id   585288c556bf21aebbb642a0ce3a905d
#
_cell.length_a   1.000
_cell.length_b   1.000
_cell.length_c   1.000
_cell.angle_alpha   90.00
_cell.angle_beta   90.00
_cell.angle_gamma   90.00
#
_symmetry.space_group_name_H-M   'P 1'
#
loop_
_entity.id
_entity.type
_entity.pdbx_description
1 polymer ?
#
loop_
_entity_poly.entity_id
_entity_poly.type
_entity_poly.pdbx_seq_one_letter_code
_entity_poly.pdbx_strand_id
1 'polypeptide(L)'
;MKTISIRERLPFSARQVWEVISDVERCDWVPAVENIKLDGDVRSFTMEGVGEVQEKIIKKDTESMVLQYSAIKTPSQVEHHLATISITEENEGCEFEWVSEISPDQFSEAIRSGMGISFQGLIKVLSS
;
A
#
# COMPACT_ATOMS: atom_id res chain seq x y z
N MET A 1 -10.22 -14.49 8.80
CA MET A 1 -9.75 -13.20 8.25
C MET A 1 -9.06 -12.40 9.35
N LYS A 2 -7.93 -11.82 9.02
CA LYS A 2 -7.19 -10.94 9.91
C LYS A 2 -7.14 -9.53 9.32
N THR A 3 -7.10 -8.55 10.21
CA THR A 3 -6.94 -7.14 9.84
C THR A 3 -5.65 -6.63 10.46
N ILE A 4 -4.77 -6.07 9.62
CA ILE A 4 -3.49 -5.50 10.04
C ILE A 4 -3.54 -4.01 9.74
N SER A 5 -3.12 -3.18 10.70
CA SER A 5 -3.12 -1.75 10.48
C SER A 5 -1.84 -1.09 10.95
N ILE A 6 -1.45 -0.04 10.21
CA ILE A 6 -0.42 0.91 10.59
C ILE A 6 -1.12 2.26 10.69
N ARG A 7 -0.97 2.93 11.81
CA ARG A 7 -1.52 4.26 12.01
C ARG A 7 -0.45 5.12 12.66
N GLU A 8 0.00 6.11 11.91
CA GLU A 8 1.12 6.95 12.33
C GLU A 8 0.88 8.41 11.94
N ARG A 9 1.36 9.29 12.78
CA ARG A 9 1.40 10.71 12.46
C ARG A 9 2.74 11.03 11.79
N LEU A 10 2.68 11.70 10.62
CA LEU A 10 3.86 12.01 9.83
C LEU A 10 4.10 13.53 9.80
N PRO A 11 5.39 13.96 9.87
CA PRO A 11 5.74 15.40 9.80
C PRO A 11 5.80 15.90 8.36
N PHE A 12 4.99 15.33 7.48
CA PHE A 12 4.88 15.72 6.08
C PHE A 12 3.44 16.13 5.80
N SER A 13 3.22 17.04 4.84
CA SER A 13 1.85 17.42 4.50
C SER A 13 1.09 16.23 3.92
N ALA A 14 -0.21 16.21 4.12
CA ALA A 14 -1.07 15.17 3.53
C ALA A 14 -0.87 15.11 2.02
N ARG A 15 -0.74 16.25 1.36
CA ARG A 15 -0.53 16.33 -0.07
C ARG A 15 0.76 15.66 -0.53
N GLN A 16 1.87 15.88 0.19
CA GLN A 16 3.14 15.24 -0.13
C GLN A 16 3.03 13.72 -0.05
N VAL A 17 2.39 13.22 0.98
CA VAL A 17 2.20 11.79 1.17
C VAL A 17 1.27 11.22 0.08
N TRP A 18 0.17 11.92 -0.20
CA TRP A 18 -0.78 11.50 -1.22
C TRP A 18 -0.16 11.46 -2.62
N GLU A 19 0.71 12.38 -2.96
CA GLU A 19 1.41 12.37 -4.26
C GLU A 19 2.22 11.10 -4.48
N VAL A 20 2.81 10.54 -3.43
CA VAL A 20 3.53 9.28 -3.52
C VAL A 20 2.56 8.10 -3.64
N ILE A 21 1.59 8.05 -2.74
CA ILE A 21 0.65 6.92 -2.64
C ILE A 21 -0.28 6.83 -3.85
N SER A 22 -0.75 7.97 -4.34
CA SER A 22 -1.73 8.00 -5.44
C SER A 22 -1.12 7.66 -6.80
N ASP A 23 0.17 7.76 -6.94
CA ASP A 23 0.86 7.29 -8.14
C ASP A 23 1.04 5.78 -8.03
N VAL A 24 0.05 5.05 -8.53
CA VAL A 24 -0.04 3.61 -8.35
C VAL A 24 1.00 2.82 -9.16
N GLU A 25 1.73 3.47 -10.04
CA GLU A 25 2.87 2.88 -10.76
C GLU A 25 4.20 3.14 -10.04
N ARG A 26 4.20 4.01 -9.05
CA ARG A 26 5.41 4.36 -8.31
C ARG A 26 5.78 3.27 -7.32
N CYS A 27 7.00 2.79 -7.38
CA CYS A 27 7.46 1.71 -6.50
C CYS A 27 8.79 2.01 -5.78
N ASP A 28 9.28 3.23 -5.85
CA ASP A 28 10.53 3.60 -5.18
C ASP A 28 10.42 3.57 -3.65
N TRP A 29 9.20 3.52 -3.12
CA TRP A 29 8.96 3.37 -1.69
C TRP A 29 8.66 1.92 -1.27
N VAL A 30 8.58 1.00 -2.25
CA VAL A 30 8.31 -0.43 -1.99
C VAL A 30 9.57 -1.22 -2.35
N PRO A 31 10.46 -1.48 -1.37
CA PRO A 31 11.78 -2.06 -1.68
C PRO A 31 11.76 -3.41 -2.39
N ALA A 32 10.71 -4.21 -2.17
CA ALA A 32 10.60 -5.54 -2.76
C ALA A 32 10.15 -5.52 -4.23
N VAL A 33 9.81 -4.34 -4.77
CA VAL A 33 9.28 -4.19 -6.14
C VAL A 33 10.14 -3.22 -6.92
N GLU A 34 10.66 -3.65 -8.09
CA GLU A 34 11.49 -2.80 -8.93
C GLU A 34 10.72 -2.05 -10.00
N ASN A 35 9.58 -2.59 -10.42
CA ASN A 35 8.86 -2.07 -11.56
C ASN A 35 7.39 -2.48 -11.49
N ILE A 36 6.51 -1.53 -11.78
CA ILE A 36 5.06 -1.77 -11.83
C ILE A 36 4.55 -1.44 -13.23
N LYS A 37 3.79 -2.37 -13.79
CA LYS A 37 3.10 -2.17 -15.07
C LYS A 37 1.61 -1.98 -14.78
N LEU A 38 1.06 -0.86 -15.25
CA LEU A 38 -0.35 -0.55 -15.09
C LEU A 38 -1.10 -0.76 -16.39
N ASP A 39 -2.21 -1.50 -16.32
CA ASP A 39 -3.12 -1.71 -17.44
C ASP A 39 -4.54 -1.47 -16.93
N GLY A 40 -5.11 -0.31 -17.29
CA GLY A 40 -6.39 0.11 -16.74
C GLY A 40 -6.32 0.33 -15.24
N ASP A 41 -7.09 -0.44 -14.49
CA ASP A 41 -7.10 -0.38 -13.03
C ASP A 41 -6.35 -1.54 -12.37
N VAL A 42 -5.57 -2.31 -13.17
CA VAL A 42 -4.79 -3.45 -12.67
C VAL A 42 -3.31 -3.14 -12.80
N ARG A 43 -2.60 -3.22 -11.68
CA ARG A 43 -1.14 -3.11 -11.69
C ARG A 43 -0.51 -4.48 -11.47
N SER A 44 0.52 -4.76 -12.25
CA SER A 44 1.23 -6.04 -12.22
C SER A 44 2.69 -5.81 -11.87
N PHE A 45 3.24 -6.66 -11.03
CA PHE A 45 4.64 -6.56 -10.63
C PHE A 45 5.14 -7.89 -10.09
N THR A 46 6.47 -8.02 -10.02
CA THR A 46 7.11 -9.13 -9.34
C THR A 46 7.64 -8.63 -8.01
N MET A 47 7.22 -9.28 -6.93
CA MET A 47 7.66 -8.93 -5.58
C MET A 47 8.72 -9.92 -5.12
N GLU A 48 9.88 -9.41 -4.72
CA GLU A 48 10.98 -10.24 -4.23
C GLU A 48 10.53 -11.09 -3.05
N GLY A 49 10.84 -12.39 -3.11
CA GLY A 49 10.45 -13.34 -2.07
C GLY A 49 9.02 -13.84 -2.17
N VAL A 50 8.21 -13.30 -3.06
CA VAL A 50 6.80 -13.68 -3.24
C VAL A 50 6.53 -14.21 -4.64
N GLY A 51 6.88 -13.46 -5.68
CA GLY A 51 6.63 -13.80 -7.06
C GLY A 51 5.72 -12.78 -7.75
N GLU A 52 5.02 -13.22 -8.78
CA GLU A 52 4.14 -12.36 -9.57
C GLU A 52 2.85 -12.04 -8.85
N VAL A 53 2.52 -10.75 -8.79
CA VAL A 53 1.33 -10.23 -8.11
C VAL A 53 0.59 -9.29 -9.05
N GLN A 54 -0.73 -9.38 -9.05
CA GLN A 54 -1.59 -8.39 -9.69
C GLN A 54 -2.55 -7.83 -8.65
N GLU A 55 -2.70 -6.52 -8.67
CA GLU A 55 -3.59 -5.80 -7.76
C GLU A 55 -4.53 -4.93 -8.57
N LYS A 56 -5.81 -4.97 -8.20
CA LYS A 56 -6.82 -4.10 -8.79
C LYS A 56 -7.01 -2.88 -7.92
N ILE A 57 -6.96 -1.70 -8.54
CA ILE A 57 -7.26 -0.45 -7.86
C ILE A 57 -8.78 -0.32 -7.75
N ILE A 58 -9.29 -0.42 -6.54
CA ILE A 58 -10.74 -0.38 -6.26
C ILE A 58 -11.23 1.05 -6.17
N LYS A 59 -10.44 1.91 -5.52
CA LYS A 59 -10.80 3.31 -5.28
C LYS A 59 -9.54 4.16 -5.23
N LYS A 60 -9.58 5.28 -5.91
CA LYS A 60 -8.54 6.31 -5.82
C LYS A 60 -9.26 7.65 -5.78
N ASP A 61 -9.46 8.16 -4.56
CA ASP A 61 -10.20 9.40 -4.33
C ASP A 61 -9.22 10.48 -3.85
N THR A 62 -8.85 11.36 -4.76
CA THR A 62 -7.88 12.43 -4.48
C THR A 62 -8.44 13.48 -3.55
N GLU A 63 -9.73 13.71 -3.56
CA GLU A 63 -10.37 14.71 -2.70
C GLU A 63 -10.30 14.29 -1.23
N SER A 64 -10.63 13.03 -0.93
CA SER A 64 -10.57 12.50 0.44
C SER A 64 -9.23 11.84 0.77
N MET A 65 -8.35 11.69 -0.23
CA MET A 65 -7.03 11.04 -0.08
C MET A 65 -7.15 9.62 0.43
N VAL A 66 -7.93 8.81 -0.29
CA VAL A 66 -8.13 7.40 0.01
C VAL A 66 -7.78 6.57 -1.21
N LEU A 67 -6.91 5.57 -1.00
CA LEU A 67 -6.55 4.58 -2.00
C LEU A 67 -6.95 3.21 -1.49
N GLN A 68 -7.68 2.45 -2.31
CA GLN A 68 -8.11 1.09 -1.97
C GLN A 68 -7.72 0.16 -3.09
N TYR A 69 -7.11 -0.97 -2.75
CA TYR A 69 -6.70 -1.97 -3.74
C TYR A 69 -6.82 -3.37 -3.18
N SER A 70 -6.87 -4.35 -4.08
CA SER A 70 -7.00 -5.76 -3.72
C SER A 70 -6.10 -6.60 -4.60
N ALA A 71 -5.38 -7.54 -4.00
CA ALA A 71 -4.63 -8.54 -4.76
C ALA A 71 -5.62 -9.48 -5.43
N ILE A 72 -5.54 -9.57 -6.76
CA ILE A 72 -6.42 -10.42 -7.55
C ILE A 72 -5.69 -11.64 -8.13
N LYS A 73 -4.35 -11.61 -8.11
CA LYS A 73 -3.52 -12.74 -8.53
C LYS A 73 -2.26 -12.77 -7.68
N THR A 74 -2.03 -13.90 -7.04
CA THR A 74 -0.84 -14.15 -6.22
C THR A 74 -0.37 -15.59 -6.43
N PRO A 75 0.93 -15.91 -6.18
CA PRO A 75 1.40 -17.29 -6.23
C PRO A 75 0.73 -18.18 -5.18
N SER A 76 0.33 -17.60 -4.05
CA SER A 76 -0.35 -18.31 -2.97
C SER A 76 -1.86 -18.20 -3.12
N GLN A 77 -2.57 -19.11 -2.47
CA GLN A 77 -4.05 -19.10 -2.52
C GLN A 77 -4.60 -18.13 -1.47
N VAL A 78 -4.63 -16.86 -1.82
CA VAL A 78 -5.27 -15.83 -1.01
C VAL A 78 -6.76 -15.83 -1.32
N GLU A 79 -7.58 -15.97 -0.28
CA GLU A 79 -9.04 -16.01 -0.43
C GLU A 79 -9.64 -14.59 -0.43
N HIS A 80 -9.07 -13.70 0.36
CA HIS A 80 -9.54 -12.32 0.45
C HIS A 80 -8.36 -11.39 0.77
N HIS A 81 -8.29 -10.27 0.06
CA HIS A 81 -7.35 -9.21 0.35
C HIS A 81 -7.97 -7.87 -0.01
N LEU A 82 -7.93 -6.95 0.93
CA LEU A 82 -8.36 -5.57 0.69
C LEU A 82 -7.48 -4.65 1.51
N ALA A 83 -6.80 -3.74 0.85
CA ALA A 83 -5.95 -2.75 1.49
C ALA A 83 -6.51 -1.35 1.28
N THR A 84 -6.51 -0.55 2.32
CA THR A 84 -6.99 0.83 2.29
C THR A 84 -5.94 1.72 2.93
N ILE A 85 -5.48 2.72 2.18
CA ILE A 85 -4.61 3.77 2.69
C ILE A 85 -5.41 5.06 2.71
N SER A 86 -5.46 5.71 3.86
CA SER A 86 -6.13 6.99 4.01
C SER A 86 -5.21 7.99 4.70
N ILE A 87 -5.26 9.24 4.23
CA ILE A 87 -4.40 10.30 4.72
C ILE A 87 -5.28 11.47 5.13
N THR A 88 -5.11 11.93 6.38
CA THR A 88 -5.89 13.03 6.92
C THR A 88 -4.96 14.17 7.28
N GLU A 89 -5.23 15.35 6.75
CA GLU A 89 -4.42 16.53 7.05
C GLU A 89 -4.61 16.95 8.51
N GLU A 90 -3.51 17.28 9.16
CA GLU A 90 -3.49 17.78 10.53
C GLU A 90 -2.56 18.98 10.62
N ASN A 91 -2.57 19.66 11.77
CA ASN A 91 -1.63 20.75 12.01
C ASN A 91 -0.21 20.20 11.98
N GLU A 92 0.64 20.79 11.13
CA GLU A 92 2.06 20.44 11.00
C GLU A 92 2.34 19.04 10.51
N GLY A 93 1.42 18.46 9.73
CA GLY A 93 1.64 17.14 9.17
C GLY A 93 0.36 16.47 8.75
N CYS A 94 0.33 15.15 8.87
CA CYS A 94 -0.84 14.35 8.53
C CYS A 94 -0.91 13.09 9.36
N GLU A 95 -2.09 12.49 9.41
CA GLU A 95 -2.26 11.14 9.93
C GLU A 95 -2.33 10.18 8.76
N PHE A 96 -1.48 9.16 8.79
CA PHE A 96 -1.40 8.10 7.79
C PHE A 96 -1.99 6.84 8.39
N GLU A 97 -2.94 6.22 7.69
CA GLU A 97 -3.51 4.96 8.11
C GLU A 97 -3.52 3.97 6.95
N TRP A 98 -3.00 2.79 7.19
CA TRP A 98 -2.95 1.71 6.20
C TRP A 98 -3.53 0.46 6.83
N VAL A 99 -4.67 0.00 6.30
CA VAL A 99 -5.39 -1.16 6.83
C VAL A 99 -5.44 -2.22 5.75
N SER A 100 -5.03 -3.43 6.09
CA SER A 100 -5.12 -4.58 5.17
C SER A 100 -5.94 -5.69 5.81
N GLU A 101 -6.91 -6.19 5.06
CA GLU A 101 -7.67 -7.39 5.39
C GLU A 101 -7.09 -8.54 4.60
N ILE A 102 -6.88 -9.67 5.23
CA ILE A 102 -6.27 -10.85 4.59
C ILE A 102 -6.91 -12.14 5.08
N SER A 103 -7.17 -13.05 4.17
CA SER A 103 -7.65 -14.39 4.47
C SER A 103 -6.98 -15.38 3.50
N PRO A 104 -6.57 -16.56 3.93
CA PRO A 104 -6.63 -17.06 5.30
C PRO A 104 -5.62 -16.39 6.24
N ASP A 105 -5.81 -16.57 7.54
CA ASP A 105 -5.04 -15.92 8.59
C ASP A 105 -3.53 -16.22 8.53
N GLN A 106 -3.16 -17.33 7.94
CA GLN A 106 -1.73 -17.75 7.82
C GLN A 106 -0.87 -16.74 7.06
N PHE A 107 -1.48 -15.88 6.24
CA PHE A 107 -0.75 -14.86 5.49
C PHE A 107 -0.58 -13.55 6.26
N SER A 108 -1.15 -13.43 7.45
CA SER A 108 -1.16 -12.16 8.19
C SER A 108 0.22 -11.66 8.57
N GLU A 109 1.14 -12.55 8.95
CA GLU A 109 2.49 -12.15 9.32
C GLU A 109 3.30 -11.65 8.11
N ALA A 110 3.14 -12.28 6.95
CA ALA A 110 3.78 -11.83 5.72
C ALA A 110 3.27 -10.44 5.31
N ILE A 111 1.98 -10.20 5.43
CA ILE A 111 1.37 -8.90 5.15
C ILE A 111 1.89 -7.84 6.13
N ARG A 112 1.92 -8.16 7.42
CA ARG A 112 2.43 -7.25 8.45
C ARG A 112 3.88 -6.85 8.18
N SER A 113 4.71 -7.84 7.88
CA SER A 113 6.13 -7.60 7.57
C SER A 113 6.29 -6.73 6.32
N GLY A 114 5.57 -7.05 5.26
CA GLY A 114 5.61 -6.29 4.01
C GLY A 114 5.15 -4.85 4.18
N MET A 115 4.07 -4.63 4.91
CA MET A 115 3.58 -3.29 5.21
C MET A 115 4.62 -2.48 5.99
N GLY A 116 5.24 -3.08 7.00
CA GLY A 116 6.26 -2.41 7.80
C GLY A 116 7.47 -2.00 6.96
N ILE A 117 7.95 -2.88 6.11
CA ILE A 117 9.08 -2.59 5.21
C ILE A 117 8.73 -1.47 4.24
N SER A 118 7.55 -1.52 3.64
CA SER A 118 7.09 -0.48 2.70
C SER A 118 6.85 0.85 3.42
N PHE A 119 6.33 0.81 4.63
CA PHE A 119 6.14 2.04 5.41
C PHE A 119 7.49 2.73 5.68
N GLN A 120 8.53 1.98 6.02
CA GLN A 120 9.87 2.54 6.19
C GLN A 120 10.40 3.11 4.86
N GLY A 121 10.12 2.43 3.76
CA GLY A 121 10.45 2.92 2.42
C GLY A 121 9.75 4.25 2.10
N LEU A 122 8.50 4.38 2.49
CA LEU A 122 7.72 5.61 2.31
C LEU A 122 8.36 6.76 3.09
N ILE A 123 8.71 6.54 4.35
CA ILE A 123 9.38 7.57 5.17
C ILE A 123 10.69 8.00 4.54
N LYS A 124 11.47 7.06 4.02
CA LYS A 124 12.73 7.35 3.36
C LYS A 124 12.55 8.25 2.13
N VAL A 125 11.58 7.94 1.30
CA VAL A 125 11.27 8.73 0.10
C VAL A 125 10.82 10.14 0.48
N LEU A 126 9.95 10.25 1.48
CA LEU A 126 9.42 11.54 1.94
C LEU A 126 10.51 12.40 2.60
N SER A 127 11.54 11.78 3.14
CA SER A 127 12.64 12.46 3.83
C SER A 127 13.77 12.89 2.89
N SER A 128 13.69 12.53 1.63
CA SER A 128 14.74 12.82 0.63
C SER A 128 14.67 14.26 0.11
#